data_4f822b83eac74a9fc5e318a76eb0cb67
#
_entry.id   4f822b83eac74a9fc5e318a76eb0cb67
#
_cell.length_a   1.000
_cell.length_b   1.000
_cell.length_c   1.000
_cell.angle_alpha   90.00
_cell.angle_beta   90.00
_cell.angle_gamma   90.00
#
_symmetry.space_group_name_H-M   'P 1'
#
loop_
_entity.id
_entity.type
_entity.pdbx_description
1 polymer ?
#
loop_
_entity_poly.entity_id
_entity_poly.type
_entity_poly.pdbx_seq_one_letter_code
_entity_poly.pdbx_strand_id
1 'polypeptide(L)'
;GSDLLSKLLLDVFFPCNVLAAASGEFGDMPFSKALGIILAYLTCFFLFTFLAYLLAKALRLNEDDTLVFSRSVAYPNNGFMGISLCSAVFSTQGAVLAALSVPSSTLYLFFMVMQSFRREKEHGLVQQIRGLLTPLNLSTLMMIVMIAFGWKFTGAPYQFFSRFGACVMPTSMLIIGCQLSRKPLLDALRKPLLYLITVLRGIVMPLLGAFLLRFTGWDHIVCLCIITILGCSVAT
;
A
#
# COMPACT_ATOMS: atom_id res chain seq x y z
N GLY A 1 -16.80 -11.17 13.61
CA GLY A 1 -16.90 -9.71 13.74
C GLY A 1 -15.81 -8.98 12.94
N SER A 2 -14.52 -9.31 13.15
CA SER A 2 -13.40 -8.65 12.47
C SER A 2 -13.40 -8.84 10.95
N ASP A 3 -13.81 -10.01 10.47
CA ASP A 3 -13.82 -10.33 9.03
C ASP A 3 -14.87 -9.51 8.28
N LEU A 4 -16.02 -9.28 8.92
CA LEU A 4 -17.06 -8.40 8.38
C LEU A 4 -16.58 -6.93 8.32
N LEU A 5 -15.90 -6.47 9.38
CA LEU A 5 -15.31 -5.13 9.42
C LEU A 5 -14.22 -4.97 8.36
N SER A 6 -13.36 -5.98 8.18
CA SER A 6 -12.33 -5.96 7.14
C SER A 6 -12.94 -5.90 5.75
N LYS A 7 -14.01 -6.67 5.50
CA LYS A 7 -14.73 -6.66 4.24
C LYS A 7 -15.39 -5.31 3.99
N LEU A 8 -16.07 -4.74 4.98
CA LEU A 8 -16.69 -3.43 4.88
C LEU A 8 -15.66 -2.33 4.61
N LEU A 9 -14.50 -2.42 5.26
CA LEU A 9 -13.40 -1.50 5.05
C LEU A 9 -12.87 -1.57 3.62
N LEU A 10 -12.61 -2.77 3.11
CA LEU A 10 -12.01 -2.97 1.77
C LEU A 10 -13.00 -2.72 0.64
N ASP A 11 -14.27 -3.09 0.82
CA ASP A 11 -15.27 -3.05 -0.25
C ASP A 11 -16.03 -1.72 -0.31
N VAL A 12 -16.08 -0.96 0.80
CA VAL A 12 -16.87 0.28 0.89
C VAL A 12 -16.01 1.47 1.29
N PHE A 13 -15.37 1.44 2.46
CA PHE A 13 -14.73 2.64 3.00
C PHE A 13 -13.48 3.05 2.22
N PHE A 14 -12.65 2.10 1.82
CA PHE A 14 -11.48 2.38 0.99
C PHE A 14 -11.83 2.92 -0.39
N PRO A 15 -12.72 2.29 -1.17
CA PRO A 15 -13.21 2.87 -2.41
C PRO A 15 -13.70 4.31 -2.25
N CYS A 16 -14.51 4.56 -1.23
CA CYS A 16 -14.99 5.91 -0.94
C CYS A 16 -13.86 6.89 -0.61
N ASN A 17 -12.86 6.45 0.18
CA ASN A 17 -11.70 7.28 0.53
C ASN A 17 -10.87 7.64 -0.71
N VAL A 18 -10.61 6.67 -1.58
CA VAL A 18 -9.85 6.88 -2.82
C VAL A 18 -10.58 7.86 -3.76
N LEU A 19 -11.91 7.71 -3.93
CA LEU A 19 -12.70 8.59 -4.78
C LEU A 19 -12.86 10.00 -4.18
N ALA A 20 -13.01 10.11 -2.86
CA ALA A 20 -13.00 11.39 -2.17
C ALA A 20 -11.66 12.11 -2.34
N ALA A 21 -10.56 11.38 -2.18
CA ALA A 21 -9.22 11.90 -2.37
C ALA A 21 -9.03 12.44 -3.80
N ALA A 22 -9.43 11.70 -4.82
CA ALA A 22 -9.36 12.13 -6.22
C ALA A 22 -10.20 13.36 -6.53
N SER A 23 -11.28 13.61 -5.76
CA SER A 23 -12.19 14.73 -5.96
C SER A 23 -11.84 15.98 -5.16
N GLY A 24 -10.92 15.88 -4.21
CA GLY A 24 -10.45 16.99 -3.37
C GLY A 24 -9.40 17.86 -4.06
N GLU A 25 -8.46 18.41 -3.30
CA GLU A 25 -7.36 19.29 -3.76
C GLU A 25 -6.45 18.65 -4.82
N PHE A 26 -6.62 17.35 -5.04
CA PHE A 26 -5.83 16.54 -5.96
C PHE A 26 -6.13 16.73 -7.42
N GLY A 27 -7.30 17.15 -7.75
CA GLY A 27 -7.66 17.42 -9.15
C GLY A 27 -6.84 18.54 -9.81
N ASP A 28 -6.01 19.25 -9.03
CA ASP A 28 -5.10 20.28 -9.50
C ASP A 28 -3.66 19.76 -9.69
N MET A 29 -3.38 18.49 -9.28
CA MET A 29 -2.07 17.89 -9.52
C MET A 29 -1.93 17.50 -11.00
N PRO A 30 -0.83 17.91 -11.67
CA PRO A 30 -0.58 17.47 -13.04
C PRO A 30 -0.48 15.93 -13.09
N PHE A 31 -1.13 15.32 -14.06
CA PHE A 31 -1.14 13.85 -14.24
C PHE A 31 0.28 13.28 -14.31
N SER A 32 1.23 14.00 -14.93
CA SER A 32 2.64 13.60 -14.98
C SER A 32 3.28 13.46 -13.60
N LYS A 33 2.94 14.35 -12.65
CA LYS A 33 3.43 14.28 -11.26
C LYS A 33 2.80 13.09 -10.52
N ALA A 34 1.49 12.85 -10.66
CA ALA A 34 0.81 11.71 -10.10
C ALA A 34 1.39 10.39 -10.61
N LEU A 35 1.59 10.28 -11.93
CA LEU A 35 2.20 9.12 -12.57
C LEU A 35 3.64 8.91 -12.08
N GLY A 36 4.43 9.98 -11.95
CA GLY A 36 5.79 9.93 -11.41
C GLY A 36 5.83 9.35 -9.98
N ILE A 37 4.90 9.76 -9.11
CA ILE A 37 4.77 9.25 -7.75
C ILE A 37 4.38 7.76 -7.74
N ILE A 38 3.42 7.35 -8.58
CA ILE A 38 3.03 5.93 -8.74
C ILE A 38 4.23 5.08 -9.17
N LEU A 39 4.98 5.55 -10.17
CA LEU A 39 6.18 4.85 -10.65
C LEU A 39 7.29 4.80 -9.59
N ALA A 40 7.46 5.84 -8.79
CA ALA A 40 8.43 5.82 -7.69
C ALA A 40 8.09 4.78 -6.63
N TYR A 41 6.81 4.70 -6.19
CA TYR A 41 6.39 3.63 -5.28
C TYR A 41 6.65 2.25 -5.89
N LEU A 42 6.26 2.06 -7.14
CA LEU A 42 6.43 0.78 -7.84
C LEU A 42 7.92 0.39 -7.94
N THR A 43 8.77 1.34 -8.32
CA THR A 43 10.22 1.15 -8.40
C THR A 43 10.80 0.79 -7.04
N CYS A 44 10.42 1.49 -5.97
CA CYS A 44 10.83 1.15 -4.61
C CYS A 44 10.41 -0.27 -4.20
N PHE A 45 9.16 -0.68 -4.50
CA PHE A 45 8.69 -2.02 -4.16
C PHE A 45 9.50 -3.12 -4.86
N PHE A 46 9.76 -2.97 -6.16
CA PHE A 46 10.58 -3.94 -6.89
C PHE A 46 12.03 -3.93 -6.45
N LEU A 47 12.64 -2.76 -6.28
CA LEU A 47 14.01 -2.62 -5.81
C LEU A 47 14.20 -3.27 -4.43
N PHE A 48 13.29 -2.99 -3.50
CA PHE A 48 13.36 -3.53 -2.15
C PHE A 48 13.10 -5.03 -2.11
N THR A 49 12.21 -5.55 -2.96
CA THR A 49 12.04 -6.99 -3.14
C THR A 49 13.34 -7.63 -3.63
N PHE A 50 13.98 -7.02 -4.61
CA PHE A 50 15.24 -7.53 -5.16
C PHE A 50 16.37 -7.51 -4.13
N LEU A 51 16.54 -6.41 -3.40
CA LEU A 51 17.56 -6.29 -2.34
C LEU A 51 17.30 -7.29 -1.21
N ALA A 52 16.05 -7.42 -0.77
CA ALA A 52 15.67 -8.38 0.26
C ALA A 52 15.84 -9.83 -0.20
N TYR A 53 15.58 -10.12 -1.48
CA TYR A 53 15.83 -11.44 -2.07
C TYR A 53 17.33 -11.78 -2.07
N LEU A 54 18.20 -10.84 -2.43
CA LEU A 54 19.66 -11.02 -2.38
C LEU A 54 20.12 -11.28 -0.94
N LEU A 55 19.59 -10.52 0.02
CA LEU A 55 19.89 -10.69 1.44
C LEU A 55 19.43 -12.07 1.95
N ALA A 56 18.23 -12.51 1.59
CA ALA A 56 17.69 -13.81 1.97
C ALA A 56 18.58 -14.95 1.45
N LYS A 57 19.07 -14.85 0.21
CA LYS A 57 20.03 -15.80 -0.36
C LYS A 57 21.39 -15.78 0.37
N ALA A 58 21.88 -14.60 0.74
CA ALA A 58 23.09 -14.47 1.53
C ALA A 58 22.95 -15.12 2.92
N LEU A 59 21.76 -15.04 3.51
CA LEU A 59 21.39 -15.71 4.76
C LEU A 59 21.13 -17.24 4.60
N ARG A 60 21.20 -17.75 3.38
CA ARG A 60 20.95 -19.15 3.02
C ARG A 60 19.57 -19.65 3.45
N LEU A 61 18.55 -18.79 3.36
CA LEU A 61 17.17 -19.20 3.58
C LEU A 61 16.74 -20.19 2.49
N ASN A 62 15.82 -21.09 2.83
CA ASN A 62 15.17 -21.95 1.83
C ASN A 62 14.37 -21.13 0.83
N GLU A 63 13.90 -21.71 -0.27
CA GLU A 63 13.23 -20.96 -1.33
C GLU A 63 11.91 -20.32 -0.87
N ASP A 64 11.12 -21.02 -0.06
CA ASP A 64 9.83 -20.54 0.44
C ASP A 64 10.02 -19.39 1.44
N ASP A 65 10.94 -19.54 2.39
CA ASP A 65 11.29 -18.49 3.34
C ASP A 65 11.90 -17.27 2.64
N THR A 66 12.69 -17.48 1.58
CA THR A 66 13.24 -16.38 0.76
C THR A 66 12.15 -15.56 0.11
N LEU A 67 11.12 -16.20 -0.45
CA LEU A 67 9.98 -15.52 -1.07
C LEU A 67 9.15 -14.76 -0.03
N VAL A 68 8.83 -15.40 1.08
CA VAL A 68 8.07 -14.77 2.18
C VAL A 68 8.84 -13.58 2.75
N PHE A 69 10.14 -13.76 3.03
CA PHE A 69 10.99 -12.72 3.56
C PHE A 69 11.06 -11.51 2.61
N SER A 70 11.39 -11.72 1.34
CA SER A 70 11.57 -10.63 0.39
C SER A 70 10.28 -9.83 0.18
N ARG A 71 9.14 -10.51 0.11
CA ARG A 71 7.83 -9.85 -0.01
C ARG A 71 7.45 -9.12 1.27
N SER A 72 7.68 -9.72 2.44
CA SER A 72 7.40 -9.09 3.73
C SER A 72 8.24 -7.83 3.94
N VAL A 73 9.48 -7.78 3.48
CA VAL A 73 10.33 -6.59 3.57
C VAL A 73 9.87 -5.51 2.59
N ALA A 74 9.43 -5.83 1.41
CA ALA A 74 9.14 -4.85 0.36
C ALA A 74 7.70 -4.31 0.38
N TYR A 75 6.70 -5.16 0.71
CA TYR A 75 5.30 -4.80 0.56
C TYR A 75 4.70 -4.16 1.82
N PRO A 76 4.38 -2.83 1.80
CA PRO A 76 3.84 -2.12 2.96
C PRO A 76 2.33 -2.35 3.14
N ASN A 77 1.89 -2.21 4.38
CA ASN A 77 0.49 -2.04 4.72
C ASN A 77 0.06 -0.59 4.44
N ASN A 78 0.10 -0.21 3.17
CA ASN A 78 -0.24 1.14 2.74
C ASN A 78 -1.73 1.45 2.91
N GLY A 79 -2.60 0.46 2.72
CA GLY A 79 -4.04 0.62 2.90
C GLY A 79 -4.42 0.92 4.36
N PHE A 80 -4.27 -0.06 5.25
CA PHE A 80 -4.74 0.07 6.63
C PHE A 80 -3.95 1.08 7.46
N MET A 81 -2.64 1.15 7.28
CA MET A 81 -1.76 1.96 8.12
C MET A 81 -1.22 3.18 7.38
N GLY A 82 -0.79 3.01 6.15
CA GLY A 82 -0.11 4.06 5.40
C GLY A 82 -0.98 5.28 5.14
N ILE A 83 -2.17 5.10 4.56
CA ILE A 83 -3.10 6.21 4.28
C ILE A 83 -3.55 6.87 5.59
N SER A 84 -3.88 6.07 6.61
CA SER A 84 -4.31 6.59 7.91
C SER A 84 -3.21 7.43 8.59
N LEU A 85 -1.98 6.95 8.57
CA LEU A 85 -0.85 7.65 9.18
C LEU A 85 -0.49 8.93 8.41
N CYS A 86 -0.41 8.85 7.09
CA CYS A 86 -0.14 10.04 6.26
C CYS A 86 -1.25 11.10 6.39
N SER A 87 -2.52 10.67 6.48
CA SER A 87 -3.64 11.58 6.73
C SER A 87 -3.55 12.27 8.09
N ALA A 88 -3.13 11.54 9.13
CA ALA A 88 -2.99 12.10 10.47
C ALA A 88 -1.83 13.10 10.59
N VAL A 89 -0.71 12.84 9.89
CA VAL A 89 0.52 13.65 9.98
C VAL A 89 0.53 14.81 8.98
N PHE A 90 0.06 14.58 7.76
CA PHE A 90 0.16 15.53 6.64
C PHE A 90 -1.21 16.00 6.12
N SER A 91 -2.27 15.82 6.91
CA SER A 91 -3.64 16.24 6.58
C SER A 91 -4.14 15.64 5.25
N THR A 92 -5.01 16.35 4.54
CA THR A 92 -5.62 15.91 3.28
C THR A 92 -4.56 15.63 2.20
N GLN A 93 -3.50 16.44 2.11
CA GLN A 93 -2.40 16.20 1.15
C GLN A 93 -1.72 14.85 1.37
N GLY A 94 -1.47 14.50 2.63
CA GLY A 94 -0.87 13.20 2.98
C GLY A 94 -1.75 12.01 2.62
N ALA A 95 -3.06 12.10 2.91
CA ALA A 95 -4.01 11.05 2.56
C ALA A 95 -3.98 10.73 1.07
N VAL A 96 -3.88 11.73 0.31
CA VAL A 96 -3.92 11.73 -1.12
C VAL A 96 -2.64 11.17 -1.73
N LEU A 97 -1.46 11.70 -1.33
CA LEU A 97 -0.17 11.19 -1.74
C LEU A 97 -0.01 9.71 -1.36
N ALA A 98 -0.54 9.33 -0.20
CA ALA A 98 -0.59 7.95 0.23
C ALA A 98 -1.53 7.09 -0.64
N ALA A 99 -2.67 7.62 -1.06
CA ALA A 99 -3.61 6.91 -1.95
C ALA A 99 -2.98 6.56 -3.31
N LEU A 100 -2.01 7.36 -3.81
CA LEU A 100 -1.26 7.02 -5.03
C LEU A 100 -0.35 5.78 -4.86
N SER A 101 -0.08 5.33 -3.64
CA SER A 101 0.60 4.06 -3.42
C SER A 101 -0.28 2.85 -3.74
N VAL A 102 -1.61 2.99 -3.76
CA VAL A 102 -2.56 1.88 -3.98
C VAL A 102 -2.44 1.31 -5.39
N PRO A 103 -2.44 2.12 -6.49
CA PRO A 103 -2.18 1.59 -7.84
C PRO A 103 -0.86 0.84 -7.92
N SER A 104 0.20 1.39 -7.32
CA SER A 104 1.52 0.79 -7.33
C SER A 104 1.52 -0.58 -6.63
N SER A 105 0.88 -0.67 -5.47
CA SER A 105 0.77 -1.94 -4.73
C SER A 105 -0.10 -2.96 -5.46
N THR A 106 -1.15 -2.54 -6.14
CA THR A 106 -1.99 -3.42 -6.96
C THR A 106 -1.19 -3.99 -8.13
N LEU A 107 -0.44 -3.16 -8.85
CA LEU A 107 0.44 -3.61 -9.94
C LEU A 107 1.54 -4.53 -9.41
N TYR A 108 2.17 -4.18 -8.29
CA TYR A 108 3.18 -5.01 -7.65
C TYR A 108 2.62 -6.39 -7.27
N LEU A 109 1.45 -6.45 -6.61
CA LEU A 109 0.81 -7.72 -6.27
C LEU A 109 0.47 -8.55 -7.51
N PHE A 110 -0.02 -7.91 -8.57
CA PHE A 110 -0.27 -8.59 -9.83
C PHE A 110 0.98 -9.29 -10.37
N PHE A 111 2.11 -8.59 -10.42
CA PHE A 111 3.38 -9.18 -10.86
C PHE A 111 3.85 -10.30 -9.94
N MET A 112 3.72 -10.13 -8.60
CA MET A 112 4.12 -11.15 -7.63
C MET A 112 3.25 -12.42 -7.71
N VAL A 113 1.95 -12.22 -7.90
CA VAL A 113 0.99 -13.31 -8.09
C VAL A 113 1.30 -14.04 -9.40
N MET A 114 1.48 -13.33 -10.51
CA MET A 114 1.87 -13.92 -11.79
C MET A 114 3.17 -14.73 -11.72
N GLN A 115 4.15 -14.27 -10.95
CA GLN A 115 5.39 -15.01 -10.73
C GLN A 115 5.19 -16.30 -9.93
N SER A 116 4.29 -16.29 -8.94
CA SER A 116 3.96 -17.48 -8.14
C SER A 116 3.23 -18.52 -8.97
N PHE A 117 2.31 -18.11 -9.86
CA PHE A 117 1.56 -19.03 -10.73
C PHE A 117 2.39 -19.66 -11.85
N ARG A 118 3.51 -19.08 -12.23
CA ARG A 118 4.47 -19.77 -13.10
C ARG A 118 5.04 -21.03 -12.45
N ARG A 119 5.01 -21.11 -11.12
CA ARG A 119 5.46 -22.31 -10.35
C ARG A 119 4.33 -23.33 -10.13
N GLU A 120 3.08 -22.87 -9.97
CA GLU A 120 1.91 -23.71 -9.74
C GLU A 120 0.98 -23.67 -10.97
N LYS A 121 0.94 -24.75 -11.74
CA LYS A 121 0.17 -24.84 -13.01
C LYS A 121 -1.36 -24.93 -12.86
N GLU A 122 -1.92 -24.71 -11.67
CA GLU A 122 -3.30 -25.16 -11.37
C GLU A 122 -4.45 -24.13 -11.55
N HIS A 123 -4.18 -22.84 -11.75
CA HIS A 123 -5.27 -21.85 -11.82
C HIS A 123 -5.23 -21.03 -13.11
N GLY A 124 -6.37 -21.03 -13.85
CA GLY A 124 -6.49 -20.32 -15.13
C GLY A 124 -6.36 -18.79 -15.00
N LEU A 125 -5.75 -18.12 -15.98
CA LEU A 125 -5.57 -16.65 -16.07
C LEU A 125 -6.87 -15.88 -15.80
N VAL A 126 -8.01 -16.38 -16.22
CA VAL A 126 -9.33 -15.74 -16.04
C VAL A 126 -9.71 -15.63 -14.56
N GLN A 127 -9.42 -16.65 -13.77
CA GLN A 127 -9.74 -16.65 -12.33
C GLN A 127 -8.85 -15.67 -11.57
N GLN A 128 -7.64 -15.46 -12.03
CA GLN A 128 -6.67 -14.49 -11.48
C GLN A 128 -7.10 -13.05 -11.77
N ILE A 129 -7.47 -12.75 -13.01
CA ILE A 129 -7.99 -11.43 -13.42
C ILE A 129 -9.27 -11.10 -12.63
N ARG A 130 -10.13 -12.09 -12.40
CA ARG A 130 -11.36 -11.91 -11.60
C ARG A 130 -11.06 -11.57 -10.15
N GLY A 131 -9.98 -12.13 -9.58
CA GLY A 131 -9.50 -11.79 -8.23
C GLY A 131 -8.94 -10.37 -8.10
N LEU A 132 -8.54 -9.74 -9.22
CA LEU A 132 -8.08 -8.36 -9.26
C LEU A 132 -9.23 -7.35 -9.38
N LEU A 133 -10.42 -7.77 -9.81
CA LEU A 133 -11.61 -6.91 -9.91
C LEU A 133 -12.25 -6.71 -8.52
N THR A 134 -11.48 -6.23 -7.57
CA THR A 134 -12.00 -5.82 -6.26
C THR A 134 -12.53 -4.38 -6.31
N PRO A 135 -13.48 -4.00 -5.44
CA PRO A 135 -13.97 -2.63 -5.35
C PRO A 135 -12.85 -1.61 -5.14
N LEU A 136 -11.81 -1.99 -4.38
CA LEU A 136 -10.63 -1.16 -4.15
C LEU A 136 -9.85 -0.92 -5.44
N ASN A 137 -9.57 -1.98 -6.22
CA ASN A 137 -8.83 -1.85 -7.47
C ASN A 137 -9.61 -1.07 -8.53
N LEU A 138 -10.93 -1.27 -8.58
CA LEU A 138 -11.82 -0.53 -9.49
C LEU A 138 -11.86 0.96 -9.14
N SER A 139 -11.98 1.30 -7.85
CA SER A 139 -11.95 2.70 -7.40
C SER A 139 -10.60 3.37 -7.66
N THR A 140 -9.52 2.60 -7.58
CA THR A 140 -8.17 3.07 -7.88
C THR A 140 -8.00 3.36 -9.37
N LEU A 141 -8.53 2.49 -10.24
CA LEU A 141 -8.56 2.73 -11.68
C LEU A 141 -9.40 3.98 -12.00
N MET A 142 -10.55 4.11 -11.37
CA MET A 142 -11.41 5.31 -11.49
C MET A 142 -10.65 6.57 -11.05
N MET A 143 -9.90 6.52 -9.94
CA MET A 143 -9.05 7.64 -9.49
C MET A 143 -8.04 8.05 -10.56
N ILE A 144 -7.36 7.10 -11.20
CA ILE A 144 -6.39 7.40 -12.28
C ILE A 144 -7.10 8.12 -13.43
N VAL A 145 -8.27 7.62 -13.84
CA VAL A 145 -9.09 8.23 -14.88
C VAL A 145 -9.52 9.65 -14.49
N MET A 146 -10.00 9.83 -13.25
CA MET A 146 -10.40 11.15 -12.74
C MET A 146 -9.25 12.16 -12.77
N ILE A 147 -8.05 11.74 -12.35
CA ILE A 147 -6.85 12.60 -12.41
C ILE A 147 -6.47 12.91 -13.88
N ALA A 148 -6.54 11.92 -14.77
CA ALA A 148 -6.17 12.09 -16.17
C ALA A 148 -7.08 13.09 -16.92
N PHE A 149 -8.38 13.07 -16.61
CA PHE A 149 -9.39 13.93 -17.26
C PHE A 149 -9.73 15.20 -16.44
N GLY A 150 -9.12 15.37 -15.24
CA GLY A 150 -9.44 16.47 -14.35
C GLY A 150 -10.88 16.43 -13.82
N TRP A 151 -11.51 15.24 -13.81
CA TRP A 151 -12.88 15.09 -13.35
C TRP A 151 -12.94 14.96 -11.83
N LYS A 152 -13.89 15.69 -11.22
CA LYS A 152 -14.09 15.71 -9.76
C LYS A 152 -15.56 15.53 -9.42
N PHE A 153 -15.85 14.76 -8.38
CA PHE A 153 -17.16 14.79 -7.75
C PHE A 153 -17.31 16.07 -6.94
N THR A 154 -18.46 16.72 -7.06
CA THR A 154 -18.80 17.94 -6.30
C THR A 154 -20.16 17.78 -5.62
N GLY A 155 -20.46 18.63 -4.63
CA GLY A 155 -21.74 18.61 -3.94
C GLY A 155 -22.02 17.33 -3.14
N ALA A 156 -23.22 16.78 -3.27
CA ALA A 156 -23.68 15.63 -2.50
C ALA A 156 -22.86 14.34 -2.74
N PRO A 157 -22.48 13.96 -3.97
CA PRO A 157 -21.60 12.80 -4.20
C PRO A 157 -20.25 12.92 -3.49
N TYR A 158 -19.61 14.09 -3.53
CA TYR A 158 -18.35 14.32 -2.82
C TYR A 158 -18.51 14.14 -1.31
N GLN A 159 -19.56 14.72 -0.73
CA GLN A 159 -19.83 14.59 0.70
C GLN A 159 -20.09 13.14 1.11
N PHE A 160 -20.79 12.37 0.28
CA PHE A 160 -21.01 10.95 0.51
C PHE A 160 -19.66 10.19 0.58
N PHE A 161 -18.84 10.29 -0.46
CA PHE A 161 -17.54 9.62 -0.51
C PHE A 161 -16.62 10.09 0.62
N SER A 162 -16.60 11.38 0.94
CA SER A 162 -15.76 11.94 2.00
C SER A 162 -16.15 11.42 3.38
N ARG A 163 -17.44 11.37 3.70
CA ARG A 163 -17.92 10.87 5.01
C ARG A 163 -17.66 9.38 5.20
N PHE A 164 -17.93 8.56 4.18
CA PHE A 164 -17.62 7.13 4.23
C PHE A 164 -16.12 6.88 4.22
N GLY A 165 -15.37 7.65 3.46
CA GLY A 165 -13.90 7.60 3.44
C GLY A 165 -13.26 7.92 4.79
N ALA A 166 -13.84 8.85 5.55
CA ALA A 166 -13.37 9.19 6.90
C ALA A 166 -13.46 8.00 7.89
N CYS A 167 -14.31 7.01 7.61
CA CYS A 167 -14.42 5.80 8.43
C CYS A 167 -13.21 4.85 8.27
N VAL A 168 -12.35 5.04 7.28
CA VAL A 168 -11.17 4.19 7.02
C VAL A 168 -10.26 4.17 8.24
N MET A 169 -9.89 5.33 8.78
CA MET A 169 -8.93 5.43 9.87
C MET A 169 -9.43 4.72 11.15
N PRO A 170 -10.60 5.03 11.73
CA PRO A 170 -11.04 4.36 12.95
C PRO A 170 -11.30 2.87 12.75
N THR A 171 -11.85 2.46 11.60
CA THR A 171 -12.13 1.05 11.32
C THR A 171 -10.84 0.26 11.15
N SER A 172 -9.84 0.78 10.45
CA SER A 172 -8.54 0.12 10.27
C SER A 172 -7.82 -0.08 11.60
N MET A 173 -7.84 0.92 12.50
CA MET A 173 -7.22 0.78 13.83
C MET A 173 -7.92 -0.26 14.69
N LEU A 174 -9.26 -0.34 14.64
CA LEU A 174 -10.02 -1.40 15.32
C LEU A 174 -9.67 -2.79 14.78
N ILE A 175 -9.56 -2.96 13.47
CA ILE A 175 -9.18 -4.24 12.84
C ILE A 175 -7.79 -4.65 13.26
N ILE A 176 -6.81 -3.73 13.21
CA ILE A 176 -5.43 -4.01 13.64
C ILE A 176 -5.40 -4.43 15.11
N GLY A 177 -6.12 -3.72 15.98
CA GLY A 177 -6.24 -4.09 17.40
C GLY A 177 -6.84 -5.48 17.61
N CYS A 178 -7.91 -5.81 16.88
CA CYS A 178 -8.54 -7.14 16.93
C CYS A 178 -7.62 -8.26 16.40
N GLN A 179 -6.84 -7.99 15.37
CA GLN A 179 -5.88 -8.98 14.82
C GLN A 179 -4.72 -9.22 15.78
N LEU A 180 -4.22 -8.15 16.40
CA LEU A 180 -3.12 -8.24 17.35
C LEU A 180 -3.51 -9.03 18.61
N SER A 181 -4.75 -8.85 19.11
CA SER A 181 -5.25 -9.56 20.29
C SER A 181 -5.39 -11.07 20.09
N ARG A 182 -5.49 -11.55 18.86
CA ARG A 182 -5.70 -12.97 18.53
C ARG A 182 -4.40 -13.75 18.32
N LYS A 183 -3.27 -13.08 18.15
CA LYS A 183 -1.98 -13.74 17.88
C LYS A 183 -1.16 -13.90 19.15
N PRO A 184 -0.50 -15.06 19.36
CA PRO A 184 0.42 -15.24 20.47
C PRO A 184 1.69 -14.39 20.24
N LEU A 185 1.69 -13.17 20.76
CA LEU A 185 2.79 -12.21 20.60
C LEU A 185 4.13 -12.78 21.10
N LEU A 186 4.09 -13.58 22.19
CA LEU A 186 5.29 -14.19 22.76
C LEU A 186 6.01 -15.16 21.79
N ASP A 187 5.26 -15.90 20.98
CA ASP A 187 5.85 -16.81 19.98
C ASP A 187 6.47 -16.04 18.80
N ALA A 188 5.87 -14.90 18.45
CA ALA A 188 6.43 -14.02 17.44
C ALA A 188 7.77 -13.41 17.91
N LEU A 189 7.87 -13.02 19.19
CA LEU A 189 9.09 -12.47 19.78
C LEU A 189 10.29 -13.44 19.81
N ARG A 190 10.05 -14.74 19.65
CA ARG A 190 11.11 -15.75 19.62
C ARG A 190 11.75 -15.97 18.23
N LYS A 191 11.19 -15.36 17.18
CA LYS A 191 11.66 -15.57 15.81
C LYS A 191 12.63 -14.45 15.38
N PRO A 192 13.95 -14.72 15.27
CA PRO A 192 14.95 -13.70 14.93
C PRO A 192 14.72 -13.08 13.55
N LEU A 193 14.13 -13.83 12.61
CA LEU A 193 13.82 -13.36 11.27
C LEU A 193 12.80 -12.21 11.30
N LEU A 194 11.85 -12.20 12.25
CA LEU A 194 10.89 -11.12 12.41
C LEU A 194 11.54 -9.81 12.86
N TYR A 195 12.54 -9.89 13.74
CA TYR A 195 13.33 -8.70 14.15
C TYR A 195 14.07 -8.12 12.95
N LEU A 196 14.70 -8.99 12.15
CA LEU A 196 15.40 -8.56 10.94
C LEU A 196 14.43 -7.86 9.95
N ILE A 197 13.27 -8.45 9.69
CA ILE A 197 12.24 -7.83 8.84
C ILE A 197 11.83 -6.47 9.42
N THR A 198 11.59 -6.38 10.72
CA THR A 198 11.16 -5.14 11.37
C THR A 198 12.21 -4.03 11.25
N VAL A 199 13.50 -4.36 11.48
CA VAL A 199 14.61 -3.39 11.36
C VAL A 199 14.81 -2.97 9.90
N LEU A 200 14.84 -3.92 8.98
CA LEU A 200 14.97 -3.62 7.54
C LEU A 200 13.85 -2.69 7.10
N ARG A 201 12.62 -3.02 7.47
CA ARG A 201 11.45 -2.28 7.03
C ARG A 201 11.26 -0.94 7.76
N GLY A 202 11.42 -0.92 9.08
CA GLY A 202 11.20 0.29 9.88
C GLY A 202 12.31 1.32 9.77
N ILE A 203 13.52 0.90 9.39
CA ILE A 203 14.70 1.78 9.38
C ILE A 203 15.37 1.76 8.01
N VAL A 204 15.81 0.61 7.52
CA VAL A 204 16.69 0.53 6.33
C VAL A 204 15.95 0.97 5.07
N MET A 205 14.73 0.45 4.84
CA MET A 205 13.97 0.77 3.62
C MET A 205 13.53 2.24 3.56
N PRO A 206 13.02 2.86 4.64
CA PRO A 206 12.74 4.29 4.64
C PRO A 206 13.99 5.16 4.40
N LEU A 207 15.12 4.80 4.98
CA LEU A 207 16.39 5.52 4.77
C LEU A 207 16.88 5.39 3.32
N LEU A 208 16.82 4.19 2.75
CA LEU A 208 17.13 3.98 1.33
C LEU A 208 16.16 4.74 0.43
N GLY A 209 14.87 4.72 0.75
CA GLY A 209 13.86 5.52 0.06
C GLY A 209 14.16 7.02 0.13
N ALA A 210 14.51 7.53 1.31
CA ALA A 210 14.90 8.92 1.49
C ALA A 210 16.14 9.29 0.66
N PHE A 211 17.14 8.42 0.64
CA PHE A 211 18.34 8.61 -0.17
C PHE A 211 18.02 8.68 -1.67
N LEU A 212 17.19 7.75 -2.17
CA LEU A 212 16.79 7.72 -3.58
C LEU A 212 15.96 8.95 -3.96
N LEU A 213 15.02 9.35 -3.09
CA LEU A 213 14.14 10.49 -3.36
C LEU A 213 14.87 11.82 -3.32
N ARG A 214 16.03 11.93 -2.65
CA ARG A 214 16.87 13.12 -2.66
C ARG A 214 17.26 13.59 -4.08
N PHE A 215 17.35 12.67 -5.02
CA PHE A 215 17.74 12.96 -6.39
C PHE A 215 16.57 13.35 -7.29
N THR A 216 15.33 13.25 -6.82
CA THR A 216 14.13 13.52 -7.65
C THR A 216 13.78 15.00 -7.71
N GLY A 217 14.25 15.81 -6.77
CA GLY A 217 13.89 17.24 -6.66
C GLY A 217 12.41 17.50 -6.32
N TRP A 218 11.72 16.51 -5.77
CA TRP A 218 10.30 16.63 -5.41
C TRP A 218 10.12 17.40 -4.09
N ASP A 219 8.91 17.92 -3.89
CA ASP A 219 8.51 18.61 -2.68
C ASP A 219 8.73 17.73 -1.43
N HIS A 220 9.17 18.34 -0.33
CA HIS A 220 9.42 17.63 0.93
C HIS A 220 8.24 16.78 1.40
N ILE A 221 7.00 17.27 1.26
CA ILE A 221 5.79 16.54 1.66
C ILE A 221 5.63 15.26 0.86
N VAL A 222 5.87 15.30 -0.46
CA VAL A 222 5.82 14.11 -1.33
C VAL A 222 6.84 13.07 -0.87
N CYS A 223 8.08 13.49 -0.65
CA CYS A 223 9.15 12.61 -0.18
C CYS A 223 8.83 12.02 1.19
N LEU A 224 8.36 12.82 2.15
CA LEU A 224 8.00 12.36 3.49
C LEU A 224 6.82 11.36 3.45
N CYS A 225 5.81 11.59 2.62
CA CYS A 225 4.72 10.64 2.46
C CYS A 225 5.21 9.30 1.90
N ILE A 226 6.07 9.31 0.88
CA ILE A 226 6.63 8.09 0.31
C ILE A 226 7.44 7.33 1.37
N ILE A 227 8.34 8.03 2.10
CA ILE A 227 9.16 7.44 3.15
C ILE A 227 8.29 6.82 4.26
N THR A 228 7.23 7.54 4.68
CA THR A 228 6.28 7.07 5.69
C THR A 228 5.59 5.78 5.24
N ILE A 229 5.12 5.71 4.00
CA ILE A 229 4.50 4.50 3.43
C ILE A 229 5.51 3.35 3.40
N LEU A 230 6.73 3.60 2.96
CA LEU A 230 7.78 2.57 2.92
C LEU A 230 8.11 2.02 4.31
N GLY A 231 8.03 2.82 5.35
CA GLY A 231 8.24 2.44 6.75
C GLY A 231 7.05 1.78 7.44
N CYS A 232 5.87 1.74 6.81
CA CYS A 232 4.69 1.10 7.41
C CYS A 232 4.90 -0.40 7.62
N SER A 233 4.19 -1.01 8.57
CA SER A 233 4.27 -2.44 8.86
C SER A 233 4.00 -3.32 7.64
N VAL A 234 4.28 -4.62 7.74
CA VAL A 234 3.95 -5.59 6.68
C VAL A 234 2.45 -5.64 6.48
N ALA A 235 1.99 -5.71 5.23
CA ALA A 235 0.60 -6.01 4.92
C ALA A 235 0.26 -7.44 5.37
N THR A 236 -0.79 -7.58 6.18
CA THR A 236 -1.27 -8.87 6.71
C THR A 236 -2.49 -9.35 5.96
#